data_b6135aab7aa55e52bef4dc34a191c621
#
_entry.id   b6135aab7aa55e52bef4dc34a191c621
#
_cell.length_a   1.000
_cell.length_b   1.000
_cell.length_c   1.000
_cell.angle_alpha   90.00
_cell.angle_beta   90.00
_cell.angle_gamma   90.00
#
_symmetry.space_group_name_H-M   'P 1'
#
loop_
_entity.id
_entity.type
_entity.pdbx_description
1 polymer ?
#
loop_
_entity_poly.entity_id
_entity_poly.type
_entity_poly.pdbx_seq_one_letter_code
_entity_poly.pdbx_strand_id
1 'polypeptide(L)'
;MKLEIALPGSSPRVSEIFIGDDILEKVAGNLEEALGGRSAFWIWDESVWPLWGKKAVELGWPGQKEGNVILFAASEPNKRLTSVEFIARRLVNAGADRDSALIAVGGGVTGDVVGFTASIYMRGIPCFQIPTTLLAQVDSSIGGKTGVDLPEGKNLLGTFHQPRQVY
;
A
#
# COMPACT_ATOMS: atom_id res chain seq x y z
N MET A 1 19.41 -3.96 -4.05
CA MET A 1 19.63 -2.69 -4.77
C MET A 1 18.58 -1.70 -4.29
N LYS A 2 18.93 -0.43 -4.05
CA LYS A 2 18.00 0.66 -3.73
C LYS A 2 17.94 1.61 -4.91
N LEU A 3 16.75 1.94 -5.39
CA LEU A 3 16.51 2.96 -6.41
C LEU A 3 15.69 4.10 -5.80
N GLU A 4 16.03 5.34 -6.16
CA GLU A 4 15.27 6.53 -5.80
C GLU A 4 14.69 7.15 -7.07
N ILE A 5 13.37 7.35 -7.07
CA ILE A 5 12.65 7.98 -8.18
C ILE A 5 12.09 9.31 -7.69
N ALA A 6 12.58 10.41 -8.27
CA ALA A 6 12.07 11.75 -8.03
C ALA A 6 11.02 12.11 -9.09
N LEU A 7 9.85 12.55 -8.64
CA LEU A 7 8.81 13.08 -9.52
C LEU A 7 8.90 14.60 -9.59
N PRO A 8 8.72 15.22 -10.77
CA PRO A 8 8.65 16.66 -10.90
C PRO A 8 7.41 17.21 -10.20
N GLY A 9 7.57 18.26 -9.40
CA GLY A 9 6.49 18.91 -8.66
C GLY A 9 7.02 19.98 -7.71
N SER A 10 6.14 20.60 -6.93
CA SER A 10 6.50 21.66 -5.97
C SER A 10 7.42 21.19 -4.82
N SER A 11 7.50 19.88 -4.61
CA SER A 11 8.53 19.23 -3.78
C SER A 11 8.82 17.87 -4.40
N PRO A 12 10.09 17.49 -4.61
CA PRO A 12 10.41 16.18 -5.15
C PRO A 12 9.91 15.11 -4.17
N ARG A 13 8.97 14.29 -4.65
CA ARG A 13 8.53 13.10 -3.93
C ARG A 13 9.40 11.95 -4.41
N VAL A 14 10.22 11.42 -3.52
CA VAL A 14 11.12 10.32 -3.80
C VAL A 14 10.47 9.03 -3.31
N SER A 15 10.46 8.00 -4.15
CA SER A 15 10.18 6.62 -3.75
C SER A 15 11.47 5.84 -3.66
N GLU A 16 11.63 5.09 -2.60
CA GLU A 16 12.71 4.12 -2.47
C GLU A 16 12.21 2.75 -2.93
N ILE A 17 12.89 2.15 -3.91
CA ILE A 17 12.54 0.85 -4.44
C ILE A 17 13.63 -0.15 -4.05
N PHE A 18 13.25 -1.19 -3.33
CA PHE A 18 14.14 -2.25 -2.91
C PHE A 18 13.93 -3.47 -3.82
N ILE A 19 15.00 -3.93 -4.44
CA ILE A 19 14.97 -5.09 -5.35
C ILE A 19 16.07 -6.06 -4.90
N GLY A 20 15.71 -7.33 -4.74
CA GLY A 20 16.66 -8.37 -4.37
C GLY A 20 15.98 -9.67 -4.01
N ASP A 21 16.78 -10.72 -3.86
CA ASP A 21 16.35 -11.99 -3.28
C ASP A 21 16.22 -11.84 -1.76
N ASP A 22 15.29 -12.59 -1.16
CA ASP A 22 15.02 -12.63 0.29
C ASP A 22 14.78 -11.24 0.93
N ILE A 23 14.28 -10.30 0.12
CA ILE A 23 14.08 -8.91 0.53
C ILE A 23 13.07 -8.78 1.69
N LEU A 24 12.16 -9.73 1.83
CA LEU A 24 11.12 -9.73 2.87
C LEU A 24 11.70 -9.73 4.29
N GLU A 25 12.89 -10.29 4.48
CA GLU A 25 13.59 -10.25 5.77
C GLU A 25 14.05 -8.83 6.14
N LYS A 26 14.28 -7.98 5.14
CA LYS A 26 14.72 -6.59 5.32
C LYS A 26 13.58 -5.61 5.46
N VAL A 27 12.35 -6.03 5.13
CA VAL A 27 11.14 -5.15 5.20
C VAL A 27 10.97 -4.60 6.61
N ALA A 28 11.12 -5.44 7.64
CA ALA A 28 10.88 -5.03 9.02
C ALA A 28 11.72 -3.81 9.42
N GLY A 29 13.04 -3.88 9.27
CA GLY A 29 13.93 -2.77 9.64
C GLY A 29 13.75 -1.52 8.79
N ASN A 30 13.68 -1.68 7.46
CA ASN A 30 13.51 -0.54 6.56
C ASN A 30 12.17 0.17 6.76
N LEU A 31 11.10 -0.62 6.96
CA LEU A 31 9.75 -0.07 7.14
C LEU A 31 9.61 0.62 8.50
N GLU A 32 10.18 0.08 9.57
CA GLU A 32 10.18 0.68 10.91
C GLU A 32 10.85 2.06 10.87
N GLU A 33 12.01 2.17 10.22
CA GLU A 33 12.72 3.44 10.03
C GLU A 33 11.88 4.43 9.22
N ALA A 34 11.31 3.99 8.09
CA ALA A 34 10.53 4.86 7.21
C ALA A 34 9.19 5.29 7.79
N LEU A 35 8.59 4.47 8.66
CA LEU A 35 7.39 4.83 9.41
C LEU A 35 7.65 5.99 10.38
N GLY A 36 8.84 6.06 10.97
CA GLY A 36 9.23 7.16 11.86
C GLY A 36 8.26 7.35 13.04
N GLY A 37 7.79 6.25 13.62
CA GLY A 37 6.85 6.24 14.74
C GLY A 37 5.36 6.35 14.34
N ARG A 38 5.03 6.37 13.04
CA ARG A 38 3.63 6.35 12.56
C ARG A 38 2.97 5.02 12.84
N SER A 39 1.66 5.05 13.09
CA SER A 39 0.85 3.84 13.17
C SER A 39 0.71 3.20 11.79
N ALA A 40 1.10 1.94 11.66
CA ALA A 40 1.01 1.16 10.43
C ALA A 40 -0.33 0.44 10.34
N PHE A 41 -1.04 0.59 9.22
CA PHE A 41 -2.24 -0.15 8.87
C PHE A 41 -2.00 -0.96 7.60
N TRP A 42 -2.21 -2.25 7.68
CA TRP A 42 -1.90 -3.23 6.65
C TRP A 42 -3.16 -3.60 5.89
N ILE A 43 -3.15 -3.38 4.59
CA ILE A 43 -4.21 -3.83 3.70
C ILE A 43 -3.66 -4.98 2.87
N TRP A 44 -4.11 -6.18 3.19
CA TRP A 44 -3.69 -7.40 2.53
C TRP A 44 -4.73 -7.85 1.52
N ASP A 45 -4.27 -8.28 0.36
CA ASP A 45 -5.08 -9.13 -0.49
C ASP A 45 -5.45 -10.40 0.29
N GLU A 46 -6.75 -10.69 0.37
CA GLU A 46 -7.24 -11.84 1.14
C GLU A 46 -6.73 -13.19 0.64
N SER A 47 -6.31 -13.28 -0.64
CA SER A 47 -5.69 -14.48 -1.23
C SER A 47 -4.22 -14.64 -0.83
N VAL A 48 -3.54 -13.54 -0.50
CA VAL A 48 -2.12 -13.51 -0.11
C VAL A 48 -1.94 -13.75 1.39
N TRP A 49 -2.87 -13.25 2.21
CA TRP A 49 -2.80 -13.34 3.66
C TRP A 49 -2.61 -14.78 4.20
N PRO A 50 -3.35 -15.81 3.76
CA PRO A 50 -3.17 -17.17 4.26
C PRO A 50 -1.79 -17.75 3.96
N LEU A 51 -1.13 -17.25 2.90
CA LEU A 51 0.17 -17.73 2.45
C LEU A 51 1.33 -17.07 3.20
N TRP A 52 1.23 -15.77 3.46
CA TRP A 52 2.34 -14.95 3.90
C TRP A 52 2.11 -14.18 5.22
N GLY A 53 0.85 -14.04 5.67
CA GLY A 53 0.53 -13.25 6.86
C GLY A 53 1.25 -13.73 8.13
N LYS A 54 1.26 -15.06 8.36
CA LYS A 54 2.00 -15.65 9.48
C LYS A 54 3.51 -15.38 9.38
N LYS A 55 4.08 -15.57 8.20
CA LYS A 55 5.51 -15.31 7.95
C LYS A 55 5.88 -13.85 8.17
N ALA A 56 5.04 -12.91 7.76
CA ALA A 56 5.24 -11.49 7.98
C ALA A 56 5.30 -11.14 9.47
N VAL A 57 4.44 -11.74 10.28
CA VAL A 57 4.47 -11.60 11.74
C VAL A 57 5.74 -12.19 12.33
N GLU A 58 6.13 -13.40 11.89
CA GLU A 58 7.39 -14.07 12.31
C GLU A 58 8.64 -13.24 11.94
N LEU A 59 8.59 -12.56 10.80
CA LEU A 59 9.67 -11.65 10.35
C LEU A 59 9.65 -10.29 11.08
N GLY A 60 8.72 -10.07 12.00
CA GLY A 60 8.65 -8.85 12.81
C GLY A 60 8.21 -7.61 12.04
N TRP A 61 7.40 -7.75 10.98
CA TRP A 61 6.90 -6.59 10.26
C TRP A 61 6.09 -5.69 11.19
N PRO A 62 6.36 -4.37 11.22
CA PRO A 62 5.88 -3.49 12.28
C PRO A 62 4.36 -3.29 12.26
N GLY A 63 3.74 -3.23 13.43
CA GLY A 63 2.32 -2.86 13.57
C GLY A 63 1.32 -3.90 13.10
N GLN A 64 1.72 -5.12 12.77
CA GLN A 64 0.80 -6.22 12.44
C GLN A 64 0.17 -6.81 13.70
N LYS A 65 -0.76 -6.09 14.28
CA LYS A 65 -1.55 -6.52 15.44
C LYS A 65 -3.03 -6.52 15.10
N GLU A 66 -3.82 -7.19 15.92
CA GLU A 66 -5.28 -7.20 15.78
C GLU A 66 -5.83 -5.76 15.68
N GLY A 67 -6.71 -5.53 14.72
CA GLY A 67 -7.27 -4.22 14.40
C GLY A 67 -6.51 -3.43 13.33
N ASN A 68 -5.19 -3.65 13.17
CA ASN A 68 -4.39 -2.94 12.16
C ASN A 68 -4.26 -3.69 10.82
N VAL A 69 -4.77 -4.92 10.74
CA VAL A 69 -4.78 -5.73 9.52
C VAL A 69 -6.19 -5.71 8.92
N ILE A 70 -6.30 -5.31 7.68
CA ILE A 70 -7.54 -5.26 6.90
C ILE A 70 -7.37 -6.19 5.71
N LEU A 71 -8.23 -7.20 5.60
CA LEU A 71 -8.26 -8.06 4.43
C LEU A 71 -9.18 -7.46 3.37
N PHE A 72 -8.70 -7.42 2.14
CA PHE A 72 -9.38 -6.86 0.99
C PHE A 72 -9.46 -7.92 -0.12
N ALA A 73 -10.67 -8.19 -0.60
CA ALA A 73 -10.93 -9.09 -1.73
C ALA A 73 -10.48 -8.41 -3.03
N ALA A 74 -9.18 -8.44 -3.29
CA ALA A 74 -8.58 -7.76 -4.43
C ALA A 74 -8.88 -8.49 -5.74
N SER A 75 -9.83 -7.95 -6.47
CA SER A 75 -10.22 -8.42 -7.80
C SER A 75 -10.60 -7.23 -8.68
N GLU A 76 -10.55 -7.38 -9.99
CA GLU A 76 -10.92 -6.30 -10.90
C GLU A 76 -12.35 -5.77 -10.66
N PRO A 77 -13.37 -6.61 -10.40
CA PRO A 77 -14.70 -6.13 -10.02
C PRO A 77 -14.74 -5.28 -8.75
N ASN A 78 -13.77 -5.47 -7.85
CA ASN A 78 -13.65 -4.76 -6.59
C ASN A 78 -12.73 -3.52 -6.65
N LYS A 79 -12.16 -3.20 -7.82
CA LYS A 79 -11.39 -1.98 -8.05
C LYS A 79 -12.32 -0.77 -8.18
N ARG A 80 -13.05 -0.42 -7.10
CA ARG A 80 -14.14 0.57 -7.10
C ARG A 80 -14.12 1.48 -5.88
N LEU A 81 -14.85 2.61 -5.96
CA LEU A 81 -15.01 3.53 -4.82
C LEU A 81 -15.59 2.88 -3.58
N THR A 82 -16.47 1.89 -3.72
CA THR A 82 -17.02 1.14 -2.58
C THR A 82 -15.93 0.41 -1.78
N SER A 83 -14.89 -0.06 -2.44
CA SER A 83 -13.74 -0.68 -1.76
C SER A 83 -12.89 0.36 -1.03
N VAL A 84 -12.72 1.54 -1.61
CA VAL A 84 -12.05 2.67 -0.95
C VAL A 84 -12.82 3.07 0.31
N GLU A 85 -14.14 3.20 0.22
CA GLU A 85 -15.00 3.49 1.37
C GLU A 85 -14.92 2.38 2.43
N PHE A 86 -14.94 1.12 2.03
CA PHE A 86 -14.79 -0.02 2.93
C PHE A 86 -13.48 0.08 3.72
N ILE A 87 -12.35 0.28 3.05
CA ILE A 87 -11.04 0.40 3.70
C ILE A 87 -11.04 1.62 4.63
N ALA A 88 -11.52 2.77 4.17
CA ALA A 88 -11.56 4.00 4.97
C ALA A 88 -12.38 3.82 6.25
N ARG A 89 -13.54 3.16 6.19
CA ARG A 89 -14.36 2.86 7.38
C ARG A 89 -13.62 1.94 8.36
N ARG A 90 -12.91 0.93 7.87
CA ARG A 90 -12.09 0.04 8.70
C ARG A 90 -10.96 0.81 9.39
N LEU A 91 -10.30 1.72 8.67
CA LEU A 91 -9.27 2.59 9.21
C LEU A 91 -9.80 3.49 10.34
N VAL A 92 -10.95 4.15 10.13
CA VAL A 92 -11.60 4.97 11.17
C VAL A 92 -11.90 4.14 12.42
N ASN A 93 -12.50 2.95 12.25
CA ASN A 93 -12.85 2.07 13.36
C ASN A 93 -11.61 1.55 14.11
N ALA A 94 -10.48 1.44 13.44
CA ALA A 94 -9.19 1.04 14.01
C ALA A 94 -8.38 2.21 14.59
N GLY A 95 -8.92 3.43 14.55
CA GLY A 95 -8.29 4.63 15.12
C GLY A 95 -7.18 5.23 14.26
N ALA A 96 -7.17 4.96 12.94
CA ALA A 96 -6.22 5.58 12.03
C ALA A 96 -6.45 7.09 11.93
N ASP A 97 -5.39 7.85 11.97
CA ASP A 97 -5.37 9.32 11.92
C ASP A 97 -4.41 9.85 10.83
N ARG A 98 -4.09 11.15 10.89
CA ARG A 98 -3.16 11.79 9.94
C ARG A 98 -1.70 11.35 10.09
N ASP A 99 -1.33 10.81 11.25
CA ASP A 99 -0.01 10.29 11.57
C ASP A 99 0.08 8.77 11.36
N SER A 100 -0.88 8.21 10.65
CA SER A 100 -0.91 6.83 10.23
C SER A 100 -0.31 6.64 8.83
N ALA A 101 0.01 5.40 8.49
CA ALA A 101 0.50 5.01 7.17
C ALA A 101 -0.20 3.73 6.69
N LEU A 102 -0.43 3.60 5.37
CA LEU A 102 -0.99 2.40 4.76
C LEU A 102 0.10 1.56 4.12
N ILE A 103 0.05 0.26 4.33
CA ILE A 103 0.93 -0.70 3.67
C ILE A 103 0.06 -1.66 2.85
N ALA A 104 0.21 -1.61 1.53
CA ALA A 104 -0.47 -2.49 0.59
C ALA A 104 0.34 -3.75 0.34
N VAL A 105 -0.26 -4.93 0.58
CA VAL A 105 0.37 -6.22 0.27
C VAL A 105 -0.53 -6.98 -0.69
N GLY A 106 -0.13 -7.08 -1.96
CA GLY A 106 -0.94 -7.72 -2.99
C GLY A 106 -0.52 -7.37 -4.41
N GLY A 107 -1.39 -7.65 -5.35
CA GLY A 107 -1.20 -7.32 -6.77
C GLY A 107 -1.54 -5.86 -7.09
N GLY A 108 -1.62 -5.55 -8.40
CA GLY A 108 -1.88 -4.19 -8.89
C GLY A 108 -3.20 -3.60 -8.38
N VAL A 109 -4.27 -4.38 -8.30
CA VAL A 109 -5.58 -3.92 -7.78
C VAL A 109 -5.45 -3.46 -6.33
N THR A 110 -4.73 -4.24 -5.49
CA THR A 110 -4.47 -3.85 -4.10
C THR A 110 -3.69 -2.55 -4.04
N GLY A 111 -2.58 -2.46 -4.78
CA GLY A 111 -1.74 -1.26 -4.83
C GLY A 111 -2.50 -0.02 -5.26
N ASP A 112 -3.31 -0.11 -6.32
CA ASP A 112 -4.10 0.99 -6.85
C ASP A 112 -5.17 1.48 -5.87
N VAL A 113 -5.97 0.56 -5.32
CA VAL A 113 -7.05 0.89 -4.38
C VAL A 113 -6.50 1.47 -3.07
N VAL A 114 -5.45 0.85 -2.51
CA VAL A 114 -4.84 1.30 -1.26
C VAL A 114 -4.11 2.62 -1.45
N GLY A 115 -3.36 2.77 -2.53
CA GLY A 115 -2.69 4.02 -2.87
C GLY A 115 -3.68 5.17 -3.06
N PHE A 116 -4.81 4.92 -3.75
CA PHE A 116 -5.87 5.91 -3.90
C PHE A 116 -6.54 6.23 -2.55
N THR A 117 -6.82 5.21 -1.74
CA THR A 117 -7.31 5.43 -0.37
C THR A 117 -6.35 6.31 0.43
N ALA A 118 -5.05 5.99 0.42
CA ALA A 118 -4.04 6.77 1.12
C ALA A 118 -3.99 8.24 0.64
N SER A 119 -4.19 8.46 -0.66
CA SER A 119 -4.13 9.80 -1.25
C SER A 119 -5.24 10.74 -0.78
N ILE A 120 -6.41 10.19 -0.39
CA ILE A 120 -7.58 10.98 0.01
C ILE A 120 -7.91 10.86 1.49
N TYR A 121 -7.51 9.77 2.17
CA TYR A 121 -7.74 9.59 3.59
C TYR A 121 -7.02 10.68 4.38
N MET A 122 -7.74 11.39 5.27
CA MET A 122 -7.23 12.53 6.04
C MET A 122 -6.52 13.61 5.19
N ARG A 123 -6.86 13.72 3.89
CA ARG A 123 -6.24 14.58 2.85
C ARG A 123 -4.86 14.14 2.40
N GLY A 124 -4.55 12.87 2.62
CA GLY A 124 -3.31 12.21 2.20
C GLY A 124 -2.45 11.78 3.38
N ILE A 125 -2.19 10.47 3.43
CA ILE A 125 -1.26 9.84 4.38
C ILE A 125 -0.23 9.00 3.60
N PRO A 126 0.94 8.69 4.19
CA PRO A 126 1.95 7.87 3.54
C PRO A 126 1.43 6.50 3.12
N CYS A 127 1.91 6.02 1.97
CA CYS A 127 1.65 4.67 1.47
C CYS A 127 2.97 3.94 1.19
N PHE A 128 2.97 2.64 1.44
CA PHE A 128 4.04 1.70 1.16
C PHE A 128 3.47 0.54 0.36
N GLN A 129 4.27 -0.11 -0.49
CA GLN A 129 3.80 -1.23 -1.30
C GLN A 129 4.73 -2.44 -1.21
N ILE A 130 4.12 -3.60 -1.06
CA ILE A 130 4.77 -4.92 -1.13
C ILE A 130 4.04 -5.69 -2.24
N PRO A 131 4.47 -5.51 -3.50
CA PRO A 131 3.82 -6.12 -4.65
C PRO A 131 4.09 -7.63 -4.70
N THR A 132 3.01 -8.42 -4.85
CA THR A 132 3.06 -9.88 -4.85
C THR A 132 2.84 -10.52 -6.21
N THR A 133 2.62 -9.72 -7.26
CA THR A 133 2.52 -10.19 -8.64
C THR A 133 3.62 -9.56 -9.49
N LEU A 134 4.09 -10.26 -10.51
CA LEU A 134 5.13 -9.74 -11.40
C LEU A 134 4.72 -8.38 -12.01
N LEU A 135 3.48 -8.24 -12.48
CA LEU A 135 2.99 -6.97 -13.03
C LEU A 135 3.06 -5.84 -12.01
N ALA A 136 2.73 -6.13 -10.75
CA ALA A 136 2.83 -5.10 -9.71
C ALA A 136 4.28 -4.75 -9.39
N GLN A 137 5.18 -5.71 -9.41
CA GLN A 137 6.62 -5.49 -9.15
C GLN A 137 7.29 -4.63 -10.22
N VAL A 138 6.94 -4.83 -11.50
CA VAL A 138 7.64 -4.16 -12.62
C VAL A 138 6.93 -2.93 -13.16
N ASP A 139 5.67 -2.70 -12.81
CA ASP A 139 4.85 -1.62 -13.39
C ASP A 139 3.96 -0.92 -12.37
N SER A 140 2.89 -1.55 -11.87
CA SER A 140 1.82 -0.82 -11.20
C SER A 140 2.20 -0.25 -9.82
N SER A 141 3.19 -0.79 -9.11
CA SER A 141 3.70 -0.21 -7.87
C SER A 141 4.64 0.98 -8.09
N ILE A 142 5.03 1.24 -9.35
CA ILE A 142 6.03 2.24 -9.71
C ILE A 142 5.35 3.41 -10.44
N GLY A 143 5.72 4.65 -10.11
CA GLY A 143 5.19 5.83 -10.77
C GLY A 143 3.98 6.46 -10.09
N GLY A 144 3.45 5.85 -9.02
CA GLY A 144 2.44 6.45 -8.14
C GLY A 144 1.06 6.65 -8.76
N LYS A 145 0.77 6.03 -9.89
CA LYS A 145 -0.59 6.00 -10.44
C LYS A 145 -1.46 5.16 -9.51
N THR A 146 -2.52 5.74 -8.99
CA THR A 146 -3.47 5.05 -8.11
C THR A 146 -4.89 5.38 -8.54
N GLY A 147 -5.81 4.45 -8.38
CA GLY A 147 -7.17 4.74 -8.82
C GLY A 147 -8.09 3.54 -8.81
N VAL A 148 -9.32 3.82 -9.19
CA VAL A 148 -10.41 2.86 -9.26
C VAL A 148 -11.21 3.04 -10.56
N ASP A 149 -11.99 2.02 -10.86
CA ASP A 149 -12.82 1.95 -12.04
C ASP A 149 -14.21 2.52 -11.77
N LEU A 150 -14.84 3.01 -12.83
CA LEU A 150 -16.25 3.28 -12.91
C LEU A 150 -16.93 2.27 -13.85
N PRO A 151 -18.27 2.17 -13.85
CA PRO A 151 -18.98 1.36 -14.84
C PRO A 151 -18.64 1.73 -16.29
N GLU A 152 -18.30 2.97 -16.53
CA GLU A 152 -18.00 3.55 -17.84
C GLU A 152 -16.59 3.23 -18.34
N GLY A 153 -15.66 2.83 -17.45
CA GLY A 153 -14.30 2.49 -17.84
C GLY A 153 -13.33 2.33 -16.69
N LYS A 154 -12.15 1.80 -17.04
CA LYS A 154 -11.08 1.53 -16.10
C LYS A 154 -10.29 2.80 -15.74
N ASN A 155 -9.83 2.87 -14.49
CA ASN A 155 -8.91 3.90 -13.98
C ASN A 155 -9.39 5.35 -14.20
N LEU A 156 -10.70 5.58 -14.23
CA LEU A 156 -11.28 6.91 -14.47
C LEU A 156 -11.21 7.81 -13.24
N LEU A 157 -11.14 7.24 -12.05
CA LEU A 157 -10.95 7.98 -10.79
C LEU A 157 -9.62 7.63 -10.18
N GLY A 158 -8.76 8.61 -10.00
CA GLY A 158 -7.44 8.35 -9.44
C GLY A 158 -6.65 9.60 -9.11
N THR A 159 -5.49 9.36 -8.53
CA THR A 159 -4.52 10.39 -8.17
C THR A 159 -3.11 9.89 -8.46
N PHE A 160 -2.17 10.83 -8.55
CA PHE A 160 -0.76 10.51 -8.45
C PHE A 160 -0.34 10.56 -6.97
N HIS A 161 -0.17 9.40 -6.36
CA HIS A 161 0.25 9.27 -4.97
C HIS A 161 1.44 8.33 -4.86
N GLN A 162 2.63 8.92 -4.82
CA GLN A 162 3.87 8.18 -4.84
C GLN A 162 4.05 7.38 -3.53
N PRO A 163 4.23 6.06 -3.57
CA PRO A 163 4.56 5.30 -2.38
C PRO A 163 5.92 5.75 -1.82
N ARG A 164 6.08 5.73 -0.51
CA ARG A 164 7.35 6.06 0.14
C ARG A 164 8.40 5.01 -0.17
N GLN A 165 7.99 3.74 -0.07
CA GLN A 165 8.86 2.60 -0.37
C GLN A 165 8.08 1.52 -1.10
N VAL A 166 8.78 0.76 -1.95
CA VAL A 166 8.31 -0.43 -2.66
C VAL A 166 9.32 -1.55 -2.44
N TYR A 167 8.86 -2.76 -2.10
CA TYR A 167 9.71 -3.90 -1.77
C TYR A 167 9.51 -5.07 -2.72
#